data_d016c9ee7e2cbe333710558465d047ba
#
_entry.id   d016c9ee7e2cbe333710558465d047ba
#
_cell.length_a   1.000
_cell.length_b   1.000
_cell.length_c   1.000
_cell.angle_alpha   90.00
_cell.angle_beta   90.00
_cell.angle_gamma   90.00
#
_symmetry.space_group_name_H-M   'P 1'
#
loop_
_entity.id
_entity.type
_entity.pdbx_description
1 polymer ?
#
loop_
_entity_poly.entity_id
_entity_poly.type
_entity_poly.pdbx_seq_one_letter_code
_entity_poly.pdbx_strand_id
1 'polypeptide(L)'
;YMSHLKDLTIKSLDSSSKFSIQNTLKKIEILKEKQKLFKNQGKLDQINQLIKECRIYGTLPFSILARHGFIGVTLLNSIKELKILKKEEVNLFLKNIKTIATDMVVDFNHIKKNKDKKKRFLIKYGHLRPGTYDIMSKSYDEKSYFQNNTKINILKKNNNLKLNSTQIKLIDKLLADHGFKKINYQQLFEYIHDAIVAREYSKFIFTKNVSNILKVLIKYGNKNSINRNILSFINIENFLKKNIIKSE
;
A
#
# COMPACT_ATOMS: atom_id res chain seq x y z
N TYR A 1 18.72 2.33 -24.03
CA TYR A 1 17.57 2.53 -23.15
C TYR A 1 16.74 1.25 -22.97
N MET A 2 16.26 0.64 -24.06
CA MET A 2 15.43 -0.59 -24.00
C MET A 2 16.15 -1.78 -23.37
N SER A 3 17.43 -2.01 -23.72
CA SER A 3 18.27 -3.05 -23.08
C SER A 3 18.36 -2.84 -21.58
N HIS A 4 18.61 -1.62 -21.13
CA HIS A 4 18.71 -1.32 -19.69
C HIS A 4 17.40 -1.52 -18.94
N LEU A 5 16.24 -1.18 -19.54
CA LEU A 5 14.93 -1.44 -18.94
C LEU A 5 14.66 -2.94 -18.79
N LYS A 6 15.05 -3.72 -19.81
CA LYS A 6 14.95 -5.19 -19.79
C LYS A 6 15.79 -5.76 -18.64
N ASP A 7 17.06 -5.34 -18.52
CA ASP A 7 17.95 -5.79 -17.45
C ASP A 7 17.41 -5.44 -16.05
N LEU A 8 16.86 -4.23 -15.89
CA LEU A 8 16.22 -3.82 -14.65
C LEU A 8 14.99 -4.67 -14.33
N THR A 9 14.20 -5.02 -15.33
CA THR A 9 13.02 -5.87 -15.16
C THR A 9 13.44 -7.28 -14.75
N ILE A 10 14.43 -7.88 -15.41
CA ILE A 10 14.98 -9.20 -15.07
C ILE A 10 15.51 -9.21 -13.63
N LYS A 11 16.29 -8.19 -13.24
CA LYS A 11 16.78 -8.03 -11.87
C LYS A 11 15.67 -7.83 -10.83
N SER A 12 14.55 -7.24 -11.22
CA SER A 12 13.41 -7.07 -10.34
C SER A 12 12.69 -8.39 -10.04
N LEU A 13 12.73 -9.33 -10.97
CA LEU A 13 12.16 -10.67 -10.81
C LEU A 13 13.09 -11.62 -10.02
N ASP A 14 14.35 -11.23 -9.80
CA ASP A 14 15.31 -12.01 -9.02
C ASP A 14 15.04 -11.86 -7.52
N SER A 15 14.61 -12.94 -6.89
CA SER A 15 14.31 -13.00 -5.44
C SER A 15 15.51 -12.73 -4.54
N SER A 16 16.74 -12.97 -5.02
CA SER A 16 17.99 -12.72 -4.30
C SER A 16 18.37 -11.24 -4.24
N SER A 17 17.81 -10.42 -5.12
CA SER A 17 18.08 -8.99 -5.20
C SER A 17 17.70 -8.27 -3.90
N LYS A 18 18.54 -7.31 -3.46
CA LYS A 18 18.21 -6.41 -2.34
C LYS A 18 16.94 -5.58 -2.58
N PHE A 19 16.52 -5.45 -3.84
CA PHE A 19 15.30 -4.76 -4.25
C PHE A 19 14.14 -5.72 -4.52
N SER A 20 14.28 -7.02 -4.23
CA SER A 20 13.19 -7.98 -4.36
C SER A 20 11.99 -7.60 -3.48
N ILE A 21 10.81 -8.10 -3.85
CA ILE A 21 9.58 -7.87 -3.08
C ILE A 21 9.78 -8.27 -1.62
N GLN A 22 10.33 -9.47 -1.37
CA GLN A 22 10.51 -10.03 -0.04
C GLN A 22 11.48 -9.20 0.81
N ASN A 23 12.64 -8.83 0.26
CA ASN A 23 13.63 -8.02 0.99
C ASN A 23 13.13 -6.58 1.23
N THR A 24 12.33 -6.04 0.33
CA THR A 24 11.73 -4.72 0.49
C THR A 24 10.61 -4.73 1.54
N LEU A 25 9.80 -5.79 1.60
CA LEU A 25 8.76 -5.96 2.62
C LEU A 25 9.33 -6.05 4.04
N LYS A 26 10.53 -6.62 4.24
CA LYS A 26 11.20 -6.62 5.56
C LYS A 26 11.31 -5.21 6.15
N LYS A 27 11.60 -4.19 5.31
CA LYS A 27 11.65 -2.79 5.76
C LYS A 27 10.27 -2.27 6.17
N ILE A 28 9.22 -2.64 5.45
CA ILE A 28 7.83 -2.29 5.80
C ILE A 28 7.43 -2.91 7.14
N GLU A 29 7.84 -4.15 7.42
CA GLU A 29 7.57 -4.79 8.73
C GLU A 29 8.30 -4.07 9.88
N ILE A 30 9.52 -3.56 9.67
CA ILE A 30 10.20 -2.71 10.68
C ILE A 30 9.35 -1.49 11.01
N LEU A 31 8.77 -0.81 10.00
CA LEU A 31 7.88 0.33 10.22
C LEU A 31 6.66 -0.06 11.03
N LYS A 32 6.05 -1.19 10.71
CA LYS A 32 4.87 -1.71 11.40
C LYS A 32 5.17 -2.00 12.89
N GLU A 33 6.32 -2.58 13.22
CA GLU A 33 6.72 -2.80 14.61
C GLU A 33 6.92 -1.47 15.36
N LYS A 34 7.62 -0.50 14.75
CA LYS A 34 7.76 0.84 15.33
C LYS A 34 6.42 1.52 15.61
N GLN A 35 5.44 1.33 14.72
CA GLN A 35 4.08 1.87 14.89
C GLN A 35 3.34 1.29 16.10
N LYS A 36 3.66 0.08 16.55
CA LYS A 36 3.06 -0.53 17.76
C LYS A 36 3.52 0.18 19.02
N LEU A 37 4.76 0.66 19.03
CA LEU A 37 5.37 1.33 20.17
C LEU A 37 5.01 2.83 20.24
N PHE A 38 4.46 3.38 19.18
CA PHE A 38 4.17 4.80 19.07
C PHE A 38 3.01 5.23 20.00
N LYS A 39 3.28 6.25 20.83
CA LYS A 39 2.27 6.92 21.69
C LYS A 39 2.25 8.41 21.36
N ASN A 40 1.11 8.92 20.90
CA ASN A 40 0.96 10.34 20.58
C ASN A 40 1.00 11.21 21.83
N GLN A 41 2.08 11.96 22.03
CA GLN A 41 2.25 12.92 23.13
C GLN A 41 1.91 14.35 22.69
N GLY A 42 1.76 14.63 21.40
CA GLY A 42 1.56 15.99 20.85
C GLY A 42 2.81 16.85 21.00
N LYS A 43 4.00 16.26 20.81
CA LYS A 43 5.30 16.94 20.80
C LYS A 43 5.85 17.01 19.36
N LEU A 44 6.45 18.13 18.99
CA LEU A 44 6.97 18.34 17.63
C LEU A 44 8.11 17.37 17.26
N ASP A 45 8.95 16.99 18.22
CA ASP A 45 10.04 16.03 17.99
C ASP A 45 9.53 14.70 17.45
N GLN A 46 8.33 14.28 17.89
CA GLN A 46 7.69 13.07 17.38
C GLN A 46 7.40 13.16 15.87
N ILE A 47 7.12 14.36 15.34
CA ILE A 47 6.84 14.55 13.91
C ILE A 47 8.10 14.28 13.11
N ASN A 48 9.25 14.83 13.53
CA ASN A 48 10.54 14.62 12.88
C ASN A 48 10.90 13.12 12.84
N GLN A 49 10.71 12.43 13.96
CA GLN A 49 10.95 11.00 14.07
C GLN A 49 10.02 10.22 13.12
N LEU A 50 8.72 10.51 13.14
CA LEU A 50 7.73 9.84 12.28
C LEU A 50 8.00 10.08 10.80
N ILE A 51 8.40 11.29 10.40
CA ILE A 51 8.78 11.63 9.02
C ILE A 51 10.02 10.81 8.61
N LYS A 52 11.07 10.78 9.43
CA LYS A 52 12.28 10.01 9.18
C LYS A 52 11.99 8.52 9.02
N GLU A 53 11.22 7.94 9.94
CA GLU A 53 10.82 6.53 9.89
C GLU A 53 9.94 6.24 8.67
N CYS A 54 8.96 7.11 8.39
CA CYS A 54 8.09 6.98 7.22
C CYS A 54 8.91 7.01 5.93
N ARG A 55 9.91 7.88 5.82
CA ARG A 55 10.79 7.97 4.65
C ARG A 55 11.62 6.68 4.48
N ILE A 56 12.33 6.25 5.52
CA ILE A 56 13.31 5.16 5.44
C ILE A 56 12.62 3.80 5.29
N TYR A 57 11.59 3.55 6.10
CA TYR A 57 10.93 2.24 6.21
C TYR A 57 9.56 2.18 5.54
N GLY A 58 9.03 3.30 5.04
CA GLY A 58 7.74 3.42 4.40
C GLY A 58 7.83 3.82 2.93
N THR A 59 8.00 5.11 2.62
CA THR A 59 7.88 5.64 1.25
C THR A 59 8.99 5.18 0.31
N LEU A 60 10.24 5.03 0.77
CA LEU A 60 11.31 4.46 -0.05
C LEU A 60 11.05 2.99 -0.41
N PRO A 61 10.77 2.10 0.53
CA PRO A 61 10.35 0.73 0.20
C PRO A 61 9.07 0.69 -0.66
N PHE A 62 8.08 1.53 -0.38
CA PHE A 62 6.87 1.63 -1.19
C PHE A 62 7.19 1.98 -2.65
N SER A 63 8.10 2.91 -2.91
CA SER A 63 8.46 3.28 -4.29
C SER A 63 9.05 2.10 -5.09
N ILE A 64 9.80 1.22 -4.41
CA ILE A 64 10.32 -0.03 -5.00
C ILE A 64 9.17 -0.98 -5.28
N LEU A 65 8.30 -1.23 -4.29
CA LEU A 65 7.14 -2.13 -4.45
C LEU A 65 6.13 -1.62 -5.47
N ALA A 66 5.94 -0.30 -5.57
CA ALA A 66 5.11 0.31 -6.60
C ALA A 66 5.66 0.05 -8.00
N ARG A 67 6.99 0.11 -8.18
CA ARG A 67 7.65 -0.25 -9.44
C ARG A 67 7.38 -1.71 -9.81
N HIS A 68 7.50 -2.65 -8.85
CA HIS A 68 7.14 -4.04 -9.07
C HIS A 68 5.67 -4.18 -9.51
N GLY A 69 4.75 -3.47 -8.87
CA GLY A 69 3.35 -3.46 -9.26
C GLY A 69 3.12 -2.96 -10.69
N PHE A 70 3.82 -1.88 -11.09
CA PHE A 70 3.76 -1.38 -12.47
C PHE A 70 4.34 -2.38 -13.47
N ILE A 71 5.50 -2.99 -13.18
CA ILE A 71 6.11 -4.02 -14.03
C ILE A 71 5.13 -5.19 -14.19
N GLY A 72 4.56 -5.69 -13.08
CA GLY A 72 3.63 -6.82 -13.11
C GLY A 72 2.40 -6.54 -13.98
N VAL A 73 1.75 -5.39 -13.79
CA VAL A 73 0.57 -5.00 -14.58
C VAL A 73 0.93 -4.78 -16.05
N THR A 74 2.11 -4.22 -16.34
CA THR A 74 2.57 -4.02 -17.73
C THR A 74 2.80 -5.35 -18.43
N LEU A 75 3.47 -6.31 -17.77
CA LEU A 75 3.67 -7.66 -18.33
C LEU A 75 2.34 -8.36 -18.61
N LEU A 76 1.38 -8.27 -17.68
CA LEU A 76 0.05 -8.84 -17.85
C LEU A 76 -0.70 -8.19 -19.04
N ASN A 77 -0.61 -6.87 -19.18
CA ASN A 77 -1.19 -6.16 -20.33
C ASN A 77 -0.51 -6.54 -21.64
N SER A 78 0.81 -6.72 -21.67
CA SER A 78 1.54 -7.16 -22.87
C SER A 78 1.05 -8.54 -23.35
N ILE A 79 0.82 -9.49 -22.44
CA ILE A 79 0.26 -10.80 -22.76
C ILE A 79 -1.15 -10.68 -23.37
N LYS A 80 -1.96 -9.73 -22.87
CA LYS A 80 -3.28 -9.42 -23.42
C LYS A 80 -3.19 -8.80 -24.83
N GLU A 81 -2.31 -7.82 -25.03
CA GLU A 81 -2.12 -7.17 -26.34
C GLU A 81 -1.62 -8.16 -27.41
N LEU A 82 -0.81 -9.14 -27.02
CA LEU A 82 -0.40 -10.26 -27.86
C LEU A 82 -1.52 -11.29 -28.11
N LYS A 83 -2.73 -11.04 -27.60
CA LYS A 83 -3.92 -11.90 -27.72
C LYS A 83 -3.75 -13.32 -27.17
N ILE A 84 -2.76 -13.53 -26.28
CA ILE A 84 -2.57 -14.80 -25.57
C ILE A 84 -3.62 -14.94 -24.48
N LEU A 85 -3.96 -13.82 -23.80
CA LEU A 85 -5.06 -13.73 -22.86
C LEU A 85 -6.15 -12.80 -23.37
N LYS A 86 -7.40 -13.15 -23.09
CA LYS A 86 -8.56 -12.28 -23.32
C LYS A 86 -8.66 -11.24 -22.21
N LYS A 87 -9.32 -10.13 -22.48
CA LYS A 87 -9.59 -9.06 -21.49
C LYS A 87 -10.32 -9.59 -20.25
N GLU A 88 -11.27 -10.50 -20.45
CA GLU A 88 -12.05 -11.12 -19.40
C GLU A 88 -11.18 -11.98 -18.47
N GLU A 89 -10.19 -12.70 -19.03
CA GLU A 89 -9.25 -13.55 -18.28
C GLU A 89 -8.32 -12.68 -17.41
N VAL A 90 -7.79 -11.58 -17.97
CA VAL A 90 -6.99 -10.60 -17.22
C VAL A 90 -7.80 -9.98 -16.09
N ASN A 91 -9.04 -9.56 -16.37
CA ASN A 91 -9.93 -9.00 -15.36
C ASN A 91 -10.27 -10.02 -14.26
N LEU A 92 -10.47 -11.29 -14.64
CA LEU A 92 -10.72 -12.38 -13.70
C LEU A 92 -9.51 -12.59 -12.77
N PHE A 93 -8.30 -12.62 -13.31
CA PHE A 93 -7.08 -12.72 -12.53
C PHE A 93 -6.95 -11.56 -11.53
N LEU A 94 -7.07 -10.31 -12.01
CA LEU A 94 -6.95 -9.13 -11.15
C LEU A 94 -8.02 -9.07 -10.05
N LYS A 95 -9.26 -9.45 -10.34
CA LYS A 95 -10.36 -9.49 -9.37
C LYS A 95 -10.16 -10.54 -8.28
N ASN A 96 -9.40 -11.61 -8.57
CA ASN A 96 -9.15 -12.67 -7.61
C ASN A 96 -7.95 -12.38 -6.68
N ILE A 97 -7.17 -11.33 -6.96
CA ILE A 97 -6.08 -10.91 -6.08
C ILE A 97 -6.66 -10.32 -4.78
N LYS A 98 -6.40 -11.02 -3.68
CA LYS A 98 -6.79 -10.54 -2.36
C LYS A 98 -5.76 -9.54 -1.85
N THR A 99 -6.20 -8.32 -1.60
CA THR A 99 -5.38 -7.25 -1.04
C THR A 99 -5.94 -6.78 0.30
N ILE A 100 -5.20 -5.93 1.00
CA ILE A 100 -5.69 -5.30 2.24
C ILE A 100 -7.00 -4.51 2.02
N ALA A 101 -7.26 -4.03 0.81
CA ALA A 101 -8.50 -3.35 0.47
C ALA A 101 -9.68 -4.32 0.42
N THR A 102 -9.50 -5.52 -0.14
CA THR A 102 -10.53 -6.57 -0.11
C THR A 102 -10.81 -7.06 1.30
N ASP A 103 -9.76 -7.23 2.12
CA ASP A 103 -9.92 -7.58 3.54
C ASP A 103 -10.71 -6.52 4.29
N MET A 104 -10.43 -5.24 4.04
CA MET A 104 -11.16 -4.14 4.65
C MET A 104 -12.65 -4.17 4.35
N VAL A 105 -13.04 -4.48 3.10
CA VAL A 105 -14.46 -4.61 2.70
C VAL A 105 -15.12 -5.77 3.44
N VAL A 106 -14.45 -6.91 3.54
CA VAL A 106 -14.94 -8.08 4.28
C VAL A 106 -15.11 -7.75 5.76
N ASP A 107 -14.06 -7.19 6.39
CA ASP A 107 -14.08 -6.81 7.79
C ASP A 107 -15.17 -5.76 8.08
N PHE A 108 -15.37 -4.79 7.17
CA PHE A 108 -16.42 -3.78 7.26
C PHE A 108 -17.83 -4.37 7.28
N ASN A 109 -18.13 -5.33 6.42
CA ASN A 109 -19.44 -5.95 6.38
C ASN A 109 -19.77 -6.76 7.66
N HIS A 110 -18.74 -7.15 8.41
CA HIS A 110 -18.91 -7.86 9.68
C HIS A 110 -19.10 -6.95 10.90
N ILE A 111 -18.85 -5.63 10.78
CA ILE A 111 -18.98 -4.66 11.89
C ILE A 111 -20.43 -4.55 12.40
N LYS A 112 -21.40 -4.65 11.51
CA LYS A 112 -22.81 -4.32 11.79
C LYS A 112 -23.46 -5.15 12.90
N LYS A 113 -22.86 -6.26 13.31
CA LYS A 113 -23.45 -7.23 14.23
C LYS A 113 -22.76 -7.30 15.60
N ASN A 114 -21.62 -6.61 15.80
CA ASN A 114 -20.85 -6.80 17.05
C ASN A 114 -19.93 -5.62 17.34
N LYS A 115 -20.04 -5.06 18.57
CA LYS A 115 -19.19 -3.94 19.05
C LYS A 115 -17.69 -4.30 19.03
N ASP A 116 -17.33 -5.55 19.34
CA ASP A 116 -15.94 -6.00 19.35
C ASP A 116 -15.35 -6.05 17.95
N LYS A 117 -16.13 -6.44 16.94
CA LYS A 117 -15.71 -6.41 15.54
C LYS A 117 -15.48 -4.97 15.07
N LYS A 118 -16.31 -4.00 15.51
CA LYS A 118 -16.08 -2.58 15.25
C LYS A 118 -14.78 -2.10 15.87
N LYS A 119 -14.50 -2.47 17.12
CA LYS A 119 -13.24 -2.12 17.80
C LYS A 119 -12.02 -2.68 17.06
N ARG A 120 -12.04 -3.95 16.68
CA ARG A 120 -10.96 -4.59 15.89
C ARG A 120 -10.75 -3.91 14.55
N PHE A 121 -11.84 -3.58 13.85
CA PHE A 121 -11.78 -2.85 12.59
C PHE A 121 -11.11 -1.48 12.77
N LEU A 122 -11.48 -0.70 13.76
CA LEU A 122 -10.89 0.61 14.02
C LEU A 122 -9.42 0.51 14.45
N ILE A 123 -9.01 -0.52 15.18
CA ILE A 123 -7.61 -0.77 15.49
C ILE A 123 -6.80 -1.01 14.21
N LYS A 124 -7.34 -1.78 13.27
CA LYS A 124 -6.66 -2.14 12.02
C LYS A 124 -6.70 -1.01 10.98
N TYR A 125 -7.88 -0.42 10.75
CA TYR A 125 -8.13 0.51 9.65
C TYR A 125 -8.42 1.96 10.08
N GLY A 126 -8.53 2.23 11.38
CA GLY A 126 -8.95 3.51 11.92
C GLY A 126 -8.08 4.70 11.51
N HIS A 127 -6.82 4.46 11.18
CA HIS A 127 -5.90 5.48 10.71
C HIS A 127 -6.22 6.00 9.29
N LEU A 128 -6.96 5.23 8.50
CA LEU A 128 -7.31 5.61 7.14
C LEU A 128 -8.29 6.80 7.14
N ARG A 129 -8.19 7.60 6.09
CA ARG A 129 -9.06 8.76 5.84
C ARG A 129 -9.25 8.97 4.33
N PRO A 130 -10.36 9.59 3.88
CA PRO A 130 -10.59 9.89 2.46
C PRO A 130 -9.46 10.71 1.83
N GLY A 131 -9.04 11.79 2.47
CA GLY A 131 -7.86 12.57 2.09
C GLY A 131 -6.64 12.16 2.90
N THR A 132 -5.80 11.26 2.38
CA THR A 132 -4.68 10.65 3.11
C THR A 132 -3.72 11.68 3.72
N TYR A 133 -3.43 12.77 3.02
CA TYR A 133 -2.49 13.81 3.41
C TYR A 133 -3.17 15.09 3.92
N ASP A 134 -4.49 15.11 3.91
CA ASP A 134 -5.28 16.26 4.29
C ASP A 134 -5.61 16.24 5.79
N ILE A 135 -5.13 17.26 6.53
CA ILE A 135 -5.38 17.41 7.96
C ILE A 135 -6.86 17.65 8.25
N MET A 136 -7.61 18.26 7.32
CA MET A 136 -9.05 18.52 7.47
C MET A 136 -9.87 17.23 7.31
N SER A 137 -9.36 16.25 6.58
CA SER A 137 -9.99 14.95 6.42
C SER A 137 -9.87 14.14 7.71
N LYS A 138 -11.00 13.88 8.38
CA LYS A 138 -11.02 13.07 9.61
C LYS A 138 -10.74 11.60 9.30
N SER A 139 -9.95 10.94 10.14
CA SER A 139 -9.72 9.49 10.04
C SER A 139 -10.94 8.69 10.52
N TYR A 140 -10.98 7.38 10.18
CA TYR A 140 -12.11 6.53 10.52
C TYR A 140 -12.29 6.35 12.03
N ASP A 141 -11.24 6.50 12.82
CA ASP A 141 -11.32 6.48 14.29
C ASP A 141 -11.72 7.84 14.90
N GLU A 142 -11.63 8.95 14.13
CA GLU A 142 -12.09 10.28 14.56
C GLU A 142 -13.55 10.57 14.19
N LYS A 143 -14.07 9.97 13.12
CA LYS A 143 -15.43 10.19 12.64
C LYS A 143 -16.16 8.87 12.47
N SER A 144 -17.40 8.81 12.97
CA SER A 144 -18.25 7.64 12.71
C SER A 144 -18.76 7.67 11.27
N TYR A 145 -17.98 7.07 10.35
CA TYR A 145 -18.41 6.83 8.97
C TYR A 145 -19.39 5.65 8.84
N PHE A 146 -19.74 5.00 9.97
CA PHE A 146 -20.46 3.73 10.02
C PHE A 146 -21.95 3.89 10.33
N GLN A 147 -22.50 5.13 10.26
CA GLN A 147 -23.90 5.39 10.58
C GLN A 147 -24.87 4.98 9.46
N ASN A 148 -24.40 4.90 8.22
CA ASN A 148 -25.25 4.54 7.09
C ASN A 148 -25.21 3.03 6.81
N ASN A 149 -26.39 2.46 6.63
CA ASN A 149 -26.60 1.02 6.39
C ASN A 149 -26.15 0.50 5.01
N THR A 150 -25.18 1.11 4.36
CA THR A 150 -24.66 0.68 3.07
C THR A 150 -23.94 -0.66 3.21
N LYS A 151 -24.53 -1.73 2.68
CA LYS A 151 -23.81 -2.98 2.43
C LYS A 151 -22.88 -2.73 1.23
N ILE A 152 -21.60 -2.96 1.42
CA ILE A 152 -20.67 -3.01 0.28
C ILE A 152 -20.79 -4.42 -0.29
N ASN A 153 -21.15 -4.51 -1.58
CA ASN A 153 -21.21 -5.80 -2.25
C ASN A 153 -19.82 -6.46 -2.23
N ILE A 154 -19.72 -7.58 -1.52
CA ILE A 154 -18.55 -8.44 -1.62
C ILE A 154 -18.63 -9.06 -3.01
N LEU A 155 -17.61 -8.81 -3.83
CA LEU A 155 -17.47 -9.51 -5.11
C LEU A 155 -17.52 -11.02 -4.82
N LYS A 156 -18.49 -11.71 -5.42
CA LYS A 156 -18.60 -13.17 -5.30
C LYS A 156 -17.26 -13.77 -5.74
N LYS A 157 -16.84 -14.81 -5.04
CA LYS A 157 -15.65 -15.58 -5.39
C LYS A 157 -15.80 -16.06 -6.84
N ASN A 158 -15.10 -15.42 -7.77
CA ASN A 158 -15.10 -15.85 -9.16
C ASN A 158 -14.24 -17.12 -9.29
N ASN A 159 -14.54 -17.93 -10.29
CA ASN A 159 -13.67 -19.06 -10.64
C ASN A 159 -12.23 -18.56 -10.84
N ASN A 160 -11.25 -19.32 -10.37
CA ASN A 160 -9.84 -18.99 -10.61
C ASN A 160 -9.56 -19.04 -12.12
N LEU A 161 -8.68 -18.15 -12.57
CA LEU A 161 -8.17 -18.21 -13.95
C LEU A 161 -7.52 -19.58 -14.17
N LYS A 162 -7.97 -20.29 -15.20
CA LYS A 162 -7.36 -21.53 -15.66
C LYS A 162 -6.86 -21.29 -17.07
N LEU A 163 -5.54 -21.35 -17.24
CA LEU A 163 -4.89 -21.26 -18.55
C LEU A 163 -4.96 -22.62 -19.24
N ASN A 164 -5.18 -22.62 -20.54
CA ASN A 164 -5.07 -23.84 -21.35
C ASN A 164 -3.60 -24.10 -21.73
N SER A 165 -3.32 -25.32 -22.22
CA SER A 165 -1.95 -25.74 -22.56
C SER A 165 -1.28 -24.89 -23.64
N THR A 166 -2.07 -24.36 -24.57
CA THR A 166 -1.57 -23.49 -25.65
C THR A 166 -1.15 -22.13 -25.09
N GLN A 167 -1.96 -21.51 -24.21
CA GLN A 167 -1.63 -20.25 -23.53
C GLN A 167 -0.35 -20.39 -22.70
N ILE A 168 -0.23 -21.49 -21.93
CA ILE A 168 0.96 -21.78 -21.12
C ILE A 168 2.22 -21.84 -22.00
N LYS A 169 2.19 -22.65 -23.07
CA LYS A 169 3.33 -22.79 -23.99
C LYS A 169 3.72 -21.45 -24.63
N LEU A 170 2.73 -20.64 -25.03
CA LEU A 170 3.00 -19.34 -25.64
C LEU A 170 3.63 -18.36 -24.65
N ILE A 171 3.16 -18.33 -23.40
CA ILE A 171 3.74 -17.48 -22.35
C ILE A 171 5.17 -17.92 -22.04
N ASP A 172 5.43 -19.22 -21.84
CA ASP A 172 6.77 -19.73 -21.54
C ASP A 172 7.74 -19.46 -22.70
N LYS A 173 7.30 -19.64 -23.96
CA LYS A 173 8.07 -19.27 -25.14
C LYS A 173 8.39 -17.78 -25.17
N LEU A 174 7.40 -16.92 -24.93
CA LEU A 174 7.56 -15.47 -24.90
C LEU A 174 8.60 -15.06 -23.84
N LEU A 175 8.54 -15.66 -22.66
CA LEU A 175 9.52 -15.41 -21.57
C LEU A 175 10.93 -15.82 -22.00
N ALA A 176 11.09 -16.99 -22.60
CA ALA A 176 12.39 -17.49 -23.06
C ALA A 176 12.98 -16.61 -24.19
N ASP A 177 12.18 -16.25 -25.19
CA ASP A 177 12.58 -15.41 -26.33
C ASP A 177 13.03 -14.02 -25.89
N HIS A 178 12.48 -13.51 -24.77
CA HIS A 178 12.83 -12.21 -24.20
C HIS A 178 13.88 -12.28 -23.09
N GLY A 179 14.51 -13.45 -22.86
CA GLY A 179 15.63 -13.62 -21.95
C GLY A 179 15.25 -13.88 -20.48
N PHE A 180 13.98 -14.16 -20.20
CA PHE A 180 13.52 -14.60 -18.87
C PHE A 180 13.66 -16.13 -18.72
N LYS A 181 14.86 -16.66 -18.97
CA LYS A 181 15.12 -18.10 -19.06
C LYS A 181 14.89 -18.90 -17.76
N LYS A 182 14.82 -18.20 -16.60
CA LYS A 182 14.68 -18.83 -15.27
C LYS A 182 13.24 -18.70 -14.72
N ILE A 183 12.31 -18.22 -15.52
CA ILE A 183 10.94 -17.92 -15.05
C ILE A 183 9.97 -18.58 -16.02
N ASN A 184 9.05 -19.38 -15.50
CA ASN A 184 7.92 -19.95 -16.22
C ASN A 184 6.64 -19.12 -16.00
N TYR A 185 5.55 -19.48 -16.69
CA TYR A 185 4.27 -18.79 -16.58
C TYR A 185 3.77 -18.71 -15.13
N GLN A 186 3.94 -19.79 -14.34
CA GLN A 186 3.44 -19.85 -12.97
C GLN A 186 4.16 -18.83 -12.10
N GLN A 187 5.49 -18.80 -12.16
CA GLN A 187 6.32 -17.82 -11.44
C GLN A 187 6.04 -16.38 -11.87
N LEU A 188 5.72 -16.16 -13.15
CA LEU A 188 5.30 -14.86 -13.64
C LEU A 188 3.98 -14.41 -12.99
N PHE A 189 2.96 -15.27 -12.95
CA PHE A 189 1.67 -14.93 -12.35
C PHE A 189 1.76 -14.77 -10.83
N GLU A 190 2.57 -15.58 -10.15
CA GLU A 190 2.90 -15.42 -8.73
C GLU A 190 3.58 -14.07 -8.48
N TYR A 191 4.58 -13.71 -9.29
CA TYR A 191 5.23 -12.41 -9.19
C TYR A 191 4.25 -11.25 -9.37
N ILE A 192 3.37 -11.30 -10.37
CA ILE A 192 2.36 -10.25 -10.61
C ILE A 192 1.42 -10.12 -9.41
N HIS A 193 0.95 -11.26 -8.89
CA HIS A 193 0.12 -11.32 -7.69
C HIS A 193 0.82 -10.65 -6.51
N ASP A 194 2.03 -11.10 -6.18
CA ASP A 194 2.80 -10.63 -5.03
C ASP A 194 3.18 -9.15 -5.13
N ALA A 195 3.50 -8.67 -6.34
CA ALA A 195 3.81 -7.28 -6.60
C ALA A 195 2.60 -6.36 -6.30
N ILE A 196 1.39 -6.77 -6.72
CA ILE A 196 0.16 -6.02 -6.44
C ILE A 196 -0.16 -6.03 -4.95
N VAL A 197 -0.10 -7.20 -4.32
CA VAL A 197 -0.38 -7.36 -2.88
C VAL A 197 0.61 -6.55 -2.04
N ALA A 198 1.91 -6.65 -2.33
CA ALA A 198 2.97 -5.95 -1.61
C ALA A 198 2.85 -4.43 -1.73
N ARG A 199 2.52 -3.92 -2.92
CA ARG A 199 2.27 -2.49 -3.16
C ARG A 199 1.12 -1.98 -2.29
N GLU A 200 -0.03 -2.64 -2.31
CA GLU A 200 -1.20 -2.21 -1.55
C GLU A 200 -0.96 -2.32 -0.02
N TYR A 201 -0.32 -3.39 0.41
CA TYR A 201 0.06 -3.58 1.81
C TYR A 201 1.03 -2.51 2.31
N SER A 202 2.09 -2.24 1.55
CA SER A 202 3.08 -1.22 1.95
C SER A 202 2.47 0.17 2.04
N LYS A 203 1.58 0.53 1.10
CA LYS A 203 0.81 1.78 1.16
C LYS A 203 -0.02 1.87 2.43
N PHE A 204 -0.73 0.80 2.76
CA PHE A 204 -1.54 0.71 3.97
C PHE A 204 -0.69 0.94 5.24
N ILE A 205 0.52 0.33 5.31
CA ILE A 205 1.39 0.49 6.48
C ILE A 205 1.94 1.91 6.59
N PHE A 206 2.52 2.48 5.52
CA PHE A 206 3.15 3.80 5.68
C PHE A 206 2.13 4.92 5.86
N THR A 207 0.92 4.82 5.34
CA THR A 207 -0.14 5.83 5.56
C THR A 207 -0.56 5.94 7.02
N LYS A 208 -0.30 4.91 7.83
CA LYS A 208 -0.48 5.01 9.30
C LYS A 208 0.49 6.01 9.93
N ASN A 209 1.76 6.08 9.47
CA ASN A 209 2.70 7.12 9.92
C ASN A 209 2.23 8.52 9.52
N VAL A 210 1.74 8.67 8.29
CA VAL A 210 1.16 9.94 7.84
C VAL A 210 -0.01 10.35 8.74
N SER A 211 -0.91 9.42 9.02
CA SER A 211 -2.02 9.68 9.95
C SER A 211 -1.55 10.05 11.35
N ASN A 212 -0.51 9.37 11.86
CA ASN A 212 0.09 9.69 13.16
C ASN A 212 0.69 11.09 13.19
N ILE A 213 1.42 11.51 12.13
CA ILE A 213 1.96 12.87 11.99
C ILE A 213 0.83 13.90 12.09
N LEU A 214 -0.25 13.72 11.33
CA LEU A 214 -1.39 14.63 11.36
C LEU A 214 -2.06 14.68 12.75
N LYS A 215 -2.18 13.52 13.43
CA LYS A 215 -2.73 13.44 14.79
C LYS A 215 -1.82 14.11 15.84
N VAL A 216 -0.50 14.03 15.68
CA VAL A 216 0.46 14.75 16.55
C VAL A 216 0.31 16.25 16.35
N LEU A 217 0.24 16.73 15.10
CA LEU A 217 0.02 18.13 14.76
C LEU A 217 -1.29 18.67 15.36
N ILE A 218 -2.39 17.93 15.21
CA ILE A 218 -3.68 18.33 15.79
C ILE A 218 -3.60 18.42 17.30
N LYS A 219 -2.98 17.41 17.95
CA LYS A 219 -2.83 17.41 19.42
C LYS A 219 -1.93 18.55 19.91
N TYR A 220 -0.85 18.85 19.18
CA TYR A 220 0.02 20.00 19.45
C TYR A 220 -0.76 21.31 19.29
N GLY A 221 -1.49 21.48 18.20
CA GLY A 221 -2.30 22.66 17.95
C GLY A 221 -3.32 22.91 19.05
N ASN A 222 -4.06 21.88 19.46
CA ASN A 222 -5.03 21.96 20.55
C ASN A 222 -4.40 22.42 21.88
N LYS A 223 -3.16 22.00 22.17
CA LYS A 223 -2.42 22.43 23.36
C LYS A 223 -1.97 23.90 23.30
N ASN A 224 -1.83 24.45 22.09
CA ASN A 224 -1.36 25.81 21.85
C ASN A 224 -2.44 26.72 21.28
N SER A 225 -3.71 26.38 21.44
CA SER A 225 -4.88 27.15 20.95
C SER A 225 -4.87 27.39 19.43
N ILE A 226 -4.21 26.50 18.66
CA ILE A 226 -4.15 26.52 17.21
C ILE A 226 -5.13 25.48 16.67
N ASN A 227 -6.21 25.93 16.02
CA ASN A 227 -7.21 25.02 15.50
C ASN A 227 -6.76 24.32 14.22
N ARG A 228 -7.49 23.26 13.83
CA ARG A 228 -7.17 22.40 12.69
C ARG A 228 -7.16 23.16 11.35
N ASN A 229 -8.03 24.17 11.22
CA ASN A 229 -8.09 24.99 10.01
C ASN A 229 -6.81 25.83 9.85
N ILE A 230 -6.32 26.46 10.90
CA ILE A 230 -5.04 27.20 10.88
C ILE A 230 -3.90 26.24 10.53
N LEU A 231 -3.88 25.03 11.13
CA LEU A 231 -2.85 24.03 10.83
C LEU A 231 -2.84 23.60 9.36
N SER A 232 -3.97 23.67 8.64
CA SER A 232 -4.03 23.28 7.22
C SER A 232 -3.27 24.23 6.28
N PHE A 233 -3.00 25.47 6.70
CA PHE A 233 -2.25 26.46 5.94
C PHE A 233 -0.76 26.50 6.29
N ILE A 234 -0.32 25.70 7.27
CA ILE A 234 1.07 25.73 7.74
C ILE A 234 1.97 24.92 6.81
N ASN A 235 3.06 25.53 6.32
CA ASN A 235 4.15 24.79 5.71
C ASN A 235 4.90 24.02 6.82
N ILE A 236 4.81 22.70 6.78
CA ILE A 236 5.33 21.82 7.84
C ILE A 236 6.84 21.94 8.01
N GLU A 237 7.62 22.11 6.93
CA GLU A 237 9.08 22.24 7.01
C GLU A 237 9.50 23.51 7.73
N ASN A 238 8.88 24.64 7.37
CA ASN A 238 9.15 25.93 7.99
C ASN A 238 8.72 25.95 9.46
N PHE A 239 7.58 25.30 9.75
CA PHE A 239 7.04 25.20 11.10
C PHE A 239 7.98 24.40 12.01
N LEU A 240 8.50 23.27 11.55
CA LEU A 240 9.43 22.45 12.30
C LEU A 240 10.77 23.15 12.51
N LYS A 241 11.34 23.79 11.48
CA LYS A 241 12.61 24.55 11.59
C LYS A 241 12.51 25.68 12.62
N LYS A 242 11.46 26.49 12.57
CA LYS A 242 11.28 27.62 13.51
C LYS A 242 11.11 27.18 14.97
N ASN A 243 10.55 26.00 15.23
CA ASN A 243 10.34 25.53 16.59
C ASN A 243 11.53 24.75 17.16
N ILE A 244 12.44 24.24 16.33
CA ILE A 244 13.72 23.68 16.78
C ILE A 244 14.63 24.79 17.30
N ILE A 245 14.71 25.93 16.58
CA ILE A 245 15.52 27.09 16.99
C ILE A 245 15.05 27.74 18.31
N LYS A 246 13.77 27.56 18.70
CA LYS A 246 13.23 28.08 19.98
C LYS A 246 13.41 27.14 21.16
N SER A 247 13.86 25.91 20.93
CA SER A 247 14.09 24.89 21.98
C SER A 247 15.56 24.70 22.33
N GLU A 248 16.47 25.41 21.65
CA GLU A 248 17.86 25.63 22.02
C GLU A 248 18.00 26.99 22.75
#